data_83ae774bb6f0359030bf11eb86d041c5
#
_entry.id   83ae774bb6f0359030bf11eb86d041c5
#
_cell.length_a   1.000
_cell.length_b   1.000
_cell.length_c   1.000
_cell.angle_alpha   90.00
_cell.angle_beta   90.00
_cell.angle_gamma   90.00
#
_symmetry.space_group_name_H-M   'P 1'
#
loop_
_entity.id
_entity.type
_entity.pdbx_description
1 polymer ?
#
loop_
_entity_poly.entity_id
_entity_poly.type
_entity_poly.pdbx_seq_one_letter_code
_entity_poly.pdbx_strand_id
1 'polypeptide(L)'
;MFLLIGIFMMWLMIFGVGCLYYGIVNKEKEEHIIKIFTLSILIATLTWLFGAYFIAFEGKFDTILSLNDNNFDKIINILFQLCFCLYAVVMLIGSVIDRITLKQVIIIVPIWGVFVYTPLVNFFWTDSGFINKLGALDFSGGMVVHLSAGISSFILALILGKSNTKSSKPRNAWIYIGMVFITLGWFMFNAGPVGELNGESALILLKSLLAIIAGGISWTLGNYILEKDIQTDILLNGMIVGLVTSTSSVGYVNTFQIILIVFFASFFTYFIMKSINKKFEFDDVVDSFAMNGFGGLLGSLGTILFIKNIFIGQLVGIFITVLLSVVVTFIVAKIVNRNARDIILANERISSYDKEKIVTLEEFEKNLT
;
A
#
# COMPACT_ATOMS: atom_id res chain seq x y z
N MET A 1 25.60 8.30 5.03
CA MET A 1 24.84 9.34 5.77
C MET A 1 23.47 9.62 5.12
N PHE A 2 23.38 9.93 3.81
CA PHE A 2 22.14 10.27 3.11
C PHE A 2 21.05 9.19 3.25
N LEU A 3 21.34 7.93 2.91
CA LEU A 3 20.39 6.82 3.07
C LEU A 3 19.99 6.55 4.52
N LEU A 4 20.90 6.76 5.49
CA LEU A 4 20.57 6.59 6.89
C LEU A 4 19.50 7.59 7.35
N ILE A 5 19.66 8.87 6.98
CA ILE A 5 18.62 9.90 7.19
C ILE A 5 17.32 9.48 6.48
N GLY A 6 17.43 8.99 5.25
CA GLY A 6 16.30 8.48 4.47
C GLY A 6 15.53 7.38 5.19
N ILE A 7 16.23 6.41 5.76
CA ILE A 7 15.62 5.32 6.52
C ILE A 7 14.79 5.89 7.68
N PHE A 8 15.34 6.79 8.49
CA PHE A 8 14.60 7.38 9.62
C PHE A 8 13.36 8.18 9.15
N MET A 9 13.50 8.98 8.10
CA MET A 9 12.37 9.74 7.56
C MET A 9 11.28 8.82 6.98
N MET A 10 11.66 7.76 6.29
CA MET A 10 10.70 6.79 5.75
C MET A 10 10.01 5.96 6.84
N TRP A 11 10.67 5.69 7.97
CA TRP A 11 9.99 5.12 9.13
C TRP A 11 8.91 6.05 9.68
N LEU A 12 9.17 7.36 9.77
CA LEU A 12 8.13 8.33 10.14
C LEU A 12 6.95 8.30 9.15
N MET A 13 7.23 8.17 7.84
CA MET A 13 6.20 8.03 6.81
C MET A 13 5.32 6.79 7.04
N ILE A 14 5.92 5.65 7.34
CA ILE A 14 5.20 4.40 7.61
C ILE A 14 4.24 4.59 8.78
N PHE A 15 4.71 5.13 9.91
CA PHE A 15 3.85 5.43 11.06
C PHE A 15 2.82 6.53 10.76
N GLY A 16 3.15 7.46 9.86
CA GLY A 16 2.21 8.47 9.35
C GLY A 16 0.98 7.85 8.69
N VAL A 17 1.15 6.75 7.95
CA VAL A 17 0.01 5.98 7.40
C VAL A 17 -0.86 5.41 8.52
N GLY A 18 -0.26 4.90 9.59
CA GLY A 18 -1.00 4.44 10.78
C GLY A 18 -1.83 5.55 11.41
N CYS A 19 -1.27 6.76 11.55
CA CYS A 19 -2.00 7.93 12.05
C CYS A 19 -3.16 8.33 11.11
N LEU A 20 -2.94 8.27 9.79
CA LEU A 20 -3.96 8.53 8.79
C LEU A 20 -5.14 7.54 8.93
N TYR A 21 -4.86 6.24 8.95
CA TYR A 21 -5.88 5.21 9.11
C TYR A 21 -6.64 5.36 10.43
N TYR A 22 -5.92 5.61 11.51
CA TYR A 22 -6.48 5.91 12.80
C TYR A 22 -7.43 7.12 12.76
N GLY A 23 -7.09 8.14 11.99
CA GLY A 23 -7.91 9.33 11.80
C GLY A 23 -9.20 9.11 10.98
N ILE A 24 -9.15 8.25 9.96
CA ILE A 24 -10.25 8.00 9.02
C ILE A 24 -11.23 6.98 9.59
N VAL A 25 -10.75 5.87 10.15
CA VAL A 25 -11.58 4.74 10.56
C VAL A 25 -12.32 5.04 11.87
N ASN A 26 -13.44 4.34 12.10
CA ASN A 26 -14.28 4.49 13.30
C ASN A 26 -13.47 4.27 14.58
N LYS A 27 -13.66 5.16 15.56
CA LYS A 27 -13.00 5.12 16.87
C LYS A 27 -13.18 3.78 17.60
N GLU A 28 -14.30 3.11 17.42
CA GLU A 28 -14.54 1.78 18.03
C GLU A 28 -13.55 0.70 17.53
N LYS A 29 -12.88 0.92 16.40
CA LYS A 29 -11.87 0.02 15.81
C LYS A 29 -10.44 0.41 16.14
N GLU A 30 -10.23 1.41 16.96
CA GLU A 30 -8.93 2.00 17.27
C GLU A 30 -7.88 0.96 17.69
N GLU A 31 -8.18 0.15 18.69
CA GLU A 31 -7.28 -0.90 19.17
C GLU A 31 -7.01 -1.97 18.10
N HIS A 32 -8.04 -2.34 17.33
CA HIS A 32 -7.91 -3.28 16.23
C HIS A 32 -6.95 -2.76 15.15
N ILE A 33 -7.10 -1.49 14.74
CA ILE A 33 -6.25 -0.87 13.72
C ILE A 33 -4.78 -0.88 14.17
N ILE A 34 -4.51 -0.46 15.40
CA ILE A 34 -3.15 -0.44 15.95
C ILE A 34 -2.55 -1.85 15.94
N LYS A 35 -3.29 -2.86 16.38
CA LYS A 35 -2.85 -4.26 16.39
C LYS A 35 -2.54 -4.76 14.98
N ILE A 36 -3.47 -4.59 14.03
CA ILE A 36 -3.31 -5.04 12.64
C ILE A 36 -2.14 -4.34 11.98
N PHE A 37 -2.06 -3.02 12.10
CA PHE A 37 -1.00 -2.22 11.51
C PHE A 37 0.38 -2.63 12.04
N THR A 38 0.54 -2.71 13.36
CA THR A 38 1.80 -3.11 14.00
C THR A 38 2.21 -4.53 13.63
N LEU A 39 1.25 -5.48 13.66
CA LEU A 39 1.52 -6.86 13.27
C LEU A 39 1.96 -6.96 11.81
N SER A 40 1.34 -6.21 10.91
CA SER A 40 1.71 -6.20 9.50
C SER A 40 3.15 -5.73 9.28
N ILE A 41 3.57 -4.68 9.98
CA ILE A 41 4.97 -4.20 9.97
C ILE A 41 5.93 -5.27 10.47
N LEU A 42 5.64 -5.90 11.61
CA LEU A 42 6.50 -6.92 12.21
C LEU A 42 6.67 -8.12 11.26
N ILE A 43 5.58 -8.64 10.70
CA ILE A 43 5.60 -9.80 9.80
C ILE A 43 6.31 -9.45 8.49
N ALA A 44 6.04 -8.29 7.91
CA ALA A 44 6.71 -7.85 6.69
C ALA A 44 8.22 -7.68 6.92
N THR A 45 8.62 -7.11 8.07
CA THR A 45 10.04 -6.98 8.46
C THR A 45 10.70 -8.36 8.55
N LEU A 46 10.08 -9.32 9.26
CA LEU A 46 10.61 -10.67 9.34
C LEU A 46 10.72 -11.33 7.96
N THR A 47 9.67 -11.24 7.15
CA THR A 47 9.67 -11.80 5.79
C THR A 47 10.80 -11.24 4.94
N TRP A 48 11.02 -9.90 5.02
CA TRP A 48 12.07 -9.21 4.27
C TRP A 48 13.47 -9.64 4.71
N LEU A 49 13.72 -9.61 6.02
CA LEU A 49 15.02 -9.89 6.60
C LEU A 49 15.43 -11.38 6.52
N PHE A 50 14.45 -12.30 6.49
CA PHE A 50 14.69 -13.73 6.49
C PHE A 50 14.40 -14.39 5.14
N GLY A 51 14.65 -13.69 4.03
CA GLY A 51 14.63 -14.30 2.70
C GLY A 51 14.27 -13.35 1.56
N ALA A 52 13.20 -12.57 1.68
CA ALA A 52 12.65 -11.82 0.56
C ALA A 52 13.64 -10.82 -0.06
N TYR A 53 14.43 -10.10 0.75
CA TYR A 53 15.48 -9.21 0.24
C TYR A 53 16.51 -9.94 -0.61
N PHE A 54 17.02 -11.05 -0.11
CA PHE A 54 18.08 -11.81 -0.78
C PHE A 54 17.58 -12.45 -2.09
N ILE A 55 16.34 -12.96 -2.08
CA ILE A 55 15.71 -13.47 -3.31
C ILE A 55 15.52 -12.34 -4.32
N ALA A 56 15.06 -11.14 -3.87
CA ALA A 56 14.84 -9.99 -4.74
C ALA A 56 16.12 -9.50 -5.41
N PHE A 57 17.18 -9.25 -4.63
CA PHE A 57 18.39 -8.57 -5.10
C PHE A 57 19.53 -9.51 -5.46
N GLU A 58 19.62 -10.70 -4.86
CA GLU A 58 20.73 -11.64 -5.06
C GLU A 58 20.31 -12.92 -5.82
N GLY A 59 19.01 -13.13 -6.05
CA GLY A 59 18.48 -14.30 -6.75
C GLY A 59 18.65 -15.62 -5.99
N LYS A 60 18.97 -15.57 -4.70
CA LYS A 60 19.17 -16.76 -3.85
C LYS A 60 18.54 -16.53 -2.47
N PHE A 61 18.18 -17.63 -1.81
CA PHE A 61 17.74 -17.58 -0.42
C PHE A 61 18.95 -17.38 0.50
N ASP A 62 18.88 -16.35 1.35
CA ASP A 62 19.82 -16.08 2.44
C ASP A 62 19.08 -15.31 3.54
N THR A 63 19.76 -15.01 4.65
CA THR A 63 19.17 -14.26 5.77
C THR A 63 20.17 -13.28 6.36
N ILE A 64 19.66 -12.33 7.16
CA ILE A 64 20.52 -11.39 7.89
C ILE A 64 21.50 -12.04 8.86
N LEU A 65 21.30 -13.32 9.19
CA LEU A 65 22.19 -14.04 10.10
C LEU A 65 23.58 -14.32 9.49
N SER A 66 23.71 -14.20 8.16
CA SER A 66 24.99 -14.29 7.45
C SER A 66 25.81 -13.00 7.46
N LEU A 67 25.23 -11.87 7.95
CA LEU A 67 25.85 -10.55 7.90
C LEU A 67 26.71 -10.26 9.13
N ASN A 68 27.73 -9.41 8.92
CA ASN A 68 28.59 -8.87 9.96
C ASN A 68 28.92 -7.40 9.68
N ASP A 69 29.75 -6.76 10.48
CA ASP A 69 30.13 -5.35 10.40
C ASP A 69 30.83 -4.95 9.07
N ASN A 70 31.44 -5.89 8.35
CA ASN A 70 32.00 -5.65 7.02
C ASN A 70 30.92 -5.49 5.93
N ASN A 71 29.64 -5.75 6.24
CA ASN A 71 28.55 -5.67 5.28
C ASN A 71 27.80 -4.32 5.36
N PHE A 72 28.46 -3.22 5.76
CA PHE A 72 27.83 -1.93 6.05
C PHE A 72 26.89 -1.45 4.91
N ASP A 73 27.37 -1.36 3.69
CA ASP A 73 26.56 -0.87 2.56
C ASP A 73 25.38 -1.79 2.24
N LYS A 74 25.59 -3.09 2.35
CA LYS A 74 24.51 -4.09 2.18
C LYS A 74 23.45 -3.94 3.27
N ILE A 75 23.86 -3.77 4.53
CA ILE A 75 22.94 -3.57 5.66
C ILE A 75 22.11 -2.29 5.46
N ILE A 76 22.74 -1.19 5.07
CA ILE A 76 22.04 0.07 4.76
C ILE A 76 21.05 -0.11 3.61
N ASN A 77 21.43 -0.84 2.56
CA ASN A 77 20.52 -1.14 1.45
C ASN A 77 19.33 -2.01 1.90
N ILE A 78 19.56 -3.06 2.70
CA ILE A 78 18.49 -3.91 3.27
C ILE A 78 17.49 -3.05 4.03
N LEU A 79 17.97 -2.16 4.91
CA LEU A 79 17.11 -1.30 5.73
C LEU A 79 16.37 -0.24 4.91
N PHE A 80 17.03 0.33 3.90
CA PHE A 80 16.43 1.29 3.01
C PHE A 80 15.32 0.64 2.15
N GLN A 81 15.59 -0.49 1.54
CA GLN A 81 14.63 -1.24 0.72
C GLN A 81 13.49 -1.85 1.58
N LEU A 82 13.76 -2.17 2.86
CA LEU A 82 12.72 -2.54 3.81
C LEU A 82 11.64 -1.46 3.93
N CYS A 83 12.01 -0.19 3.93
CA CYS A 83 11.03 0.91 4.05
C CYS A 83 10.03 0.91 2.89
N PHE A 84 10.46 0.61 1.66
CA PHE A 84 9.55 0.46 0.50
C PHE A 84 8.62 -0.75 0.66
N CYS A 85 9.15 -1.88 1.13
CA CYS A 85 8.37 -3.08 1.41
C CYS A 85 7.29 -2.80 2.47
N LEU A 86 7.66 -2.17 3.58
CA LEU A 86 6.74 -1.83 4.65
C LEU A 86 5.65 -0.87 4.18
N TYR A 87 6.03 0.12 3.37
CA TYR A 87 5.06 1.07 2.83
C TYR A 87 4.05 0.38 1.90
N ALA A 88 4.51 -0.54 1.04
CA ALA A 88 3.62 -1.35 0.19
C ALA A 88 2.66 -2.21 1.04
N VAL A 89 3.16 -2.86 2.10
CA VAL A 89 2.35 -3.72 2.97
C VAL A 89 1.28 -2.94 3.74
N VAL A 90 1.59 -1.76 4.28
CA VAL A 90 0.57 -0.97 4.99
C VAL A 90 -0.53 -0.46 4.05
N MET A 91 -0.21 -0.21 2.77
CA MET A 91 -1.22 0.13 1.75
C MET A 91 -2.03 -1.09 1.30
N LEU A 92 -1.40 -2.27 1.19
CA LEU A 92 -2.08 -3.54 0.89
C LEU A 92 -3.25 -3.81 1.82
N ILE A 93 -3.05 -3.61 3.13
CA ILE A 93 -4.08 -3.85 4.14
C ILE A 93 -5.06 -2.69 4.33
N GLY A 94 -4.77 -1.51 3.77
CA GLY A 94 -5.50 -0.26 4.01
C GLY A 94 -6.99 -0.37 3.75
N SER A 95 -7.41 -0.87 2.58
CA SER A 95 -8.83 -1.01 2.22
C SER A 95 -9.65 -1.87 3.19
N VAL A 96 -9.01 -2.71 3.98
CA VAL A 96 -9.65 -3.69 4.86
C VAL A 96 -9.17 -3.63 6.32
N ILE A 97 -8.46 -2.55 6.68
CA ILE A 97 -7.79 -2.40 7.97
C ILE A 97 -8.75 -2.53 9.17
N ASP A 98 -10.02 -2.20 9.00
CA ASP A 98 -11.05 -2.24 10.04
C ASP A 98 -11.68 -3.62 10.26
N ARG A 99 -11.44 -4.57 9.32
CA ARG A 99 -12.10 -5.90 9.33
C ARG A 99 -11.19 -7.09 9.09
N ILE A 100 -9.99 -6.90 8.59
CA ILE A 100 -8.99 -7.97 8.44
C ILE A 100 -8.57 -8.49 9.81
N THR A 101 -8.48 -9.81 9.98
CA THR A 101 -8.13 -10.43 11.26
C THR A 101 -6.61 -10.64 11.40
N LEU A 102 -6.13 -10.79 12.64
CA LEU A 102 -4.71 -11.10 12.92
C LEU A 102 -4.26 -12.38 12.19
N LYS A 103 -5.08 -13.43 12.17
CA LYS A 103 -4.76 -14.69 11.45
C LYS A 103 -4.62 -14.47 9.95
N GLN A 104 -5.47 -13.62 9.36
CA GLN A 104 -5.39 -13.27 7.95
C GLN A 104 -4.10 -12.52 7.64
N VAL A 105 -3.71 -11.56 8.46
CA VAL A 105 -2.45 -10.80 8.29
C VAL A 105 -1.23 -11.72 8.35
N ILE A 106 -1.17 -12.64 9.33
CA ILE A 106 -0.06 -13.60 9.50
C ILE A 106 0.16 -14.46 8.23
N ILE A 107 -0.88 -14.71 7.45
CA ILE A 107 -0.80 -15.55 6.25
C ILE A 107 -0.62 -14.68 4.99
N ILE A 108 -1.44 -13.62 4.84
CA ILE A 108 -1.48 -12.81 3.62
C ILE A 108 -0.18 -12.03 3.44
N VAL A 109 0.31 -11.37 4.49
CA VAL A 109 1.47 -10.47 4.37
C VAL A 109 2.74 -11.19 3.90
N PRO A 110 3.16 -12.34 4.49
CA PRO A 110 4.37 -13.01 4.01
C PRO A 110 4.19 -13.63 2.63
N ILE A 111 3.03 -14.22 2.31
CA ILE A 111 2.78 -14.79 0.98
C ILE A 111 2.79 -13.68 -0.08
N TRP A 112 2.12 -12.56 0.17
CA TRP A 112 2.14 -11.43 -0.73
C TRP A 112 3.54 -10.83 -0.88
N GLY A 113 4.26 -10.68 0.24
CA GLY A 113 5.64 -10.21 0.24
C GLY A 113 6.56 -11.05 -0.64
N VAL A 114 6.48 -12.37 -0.53
CA VAL A 114 7.35 -13.30 -1.28
C VAL A 114 6.91 -13.48 -2.74
N PHE A 115 5.60 -13.55 -3.03
CA PHE A 115 5.10 -13.91 -4.36
C PHE A 115 4.60 -12.74 -5.21
N VAL A 116 4.43 -11.54 -4.64
CA VAL A 116 4.10 -10.32 -5.39
C VAL A 116 5.24 -9.32 -5.31
N TYR A 117 5.56 -8.85 -4.11
CA TYR A 117 6.50 -7.76 -3.92
C TYR A 117 7.93 -8.14 -4.32
N THR A 118 8.44 -9.25 -3.81
CA THR A 118 9.80 -9.75 -4.10
C THR A 118 10.07 -9.94 -5.60
N PRO A 119 9.21 -10.65 -6.38
CA PRO A 119 9.41 -10.73 -7.83
C PRO A 119 9.36 -9.37 -8.53
N LEU A 120 8.46 -8.47 -8.14
CA LEU A 120 8.40 -7.14 -8.75
C LEU A 120 9.65 -6.33 -8.49
N VAL A 121 10.20 -6.34 -7.26
CA VAL A 121 11.49 -5.71 -6.96
C VAL A 121 12.60 -6.28 -7.86
N ASN A 122 12.69 -7.60 -7.99
CA ASN A 122 13.69 -8.22 -8.85
C ASN A 122 13.51 -7.79 -10.31
N PHE A 123 12.29 -7.83 -10.84
CA PHE A 123 12.00 -7.55 -12.23
C PHE A 123 12.27 -6.09 -12.64
N PHE A 124 12.00 -5.14 -11.74
CA PHE A 124 12.11 -3.71 -12.04
C PHE A 124 13.42 -3.07 -11.57
N TRP A 125 13.93 -3.46 -10.38
CA TRP A 125 14.98 -2.71 -9.69
C TRP A 125 16.35 -3.39 -9.69
N THR A 126 16.48 -4.53 -10.36
CA THR A 126 17.78 -5.16 -10.56
C THR A 126 18.23 -5.09 -12.02
N ASP A 127 19.53 -5.03 -12.26
CA ASP A 127 20.10 -5.04 -13.62
C ASP A 127 19.79 -6.33 -14.39
N SER A 128 19.60 -7.44 -13.66
CA SER A 128 19.21 -8.72 -14.23
C SER A 128 17.71 -8.84 -14.51
N GLY A 129 16.89 -7.94 -13.97
CA GLY A 129 15.43 -7.94 -14.07
C GLY A 129 14.93 -7.88 -15.50
N PHE A 130 14.00 -8.77 -15.86
CA PHE A 130 13.56 -8.85 -17.26
C PHE A 130 12.71 -7.65 -17.68
N ILE A 131 11.95 -7.05 -16.77
CA ILE A 131 11.16 -5.84 -17.05
C ILE A 131 12.07 -4.62 -17.16
N ASN A 132 13.10 -4.52 -16.33
CA ASN A 132 14.17 -3.51 -16.46
C ASN A 132 14.83 -3.61 -17.84
N LYS A 133 15.21 -4.81 -18.27
CA LYS A 133 15.81 -5.06 -19.60
C LYS A 133 14.88 -4.74 -20.77
N LEU A 134 13.57 -4.76 -20.58
CA LEU A 134 12.59 -4.28 -21.56
C LEU A 134 12.48 -2.75 -21.59
N GLY A 135 13.20 -2.05 -20.72
CA GLY A 135 13.26 -0.59 -20.66
C GLY A 135 12.12 0.04 -19.85
N ALA A 136 11.40 -0.73 -19.02
CA ALA A 136 10.42 -0.13 -18.11
C ALA A 136 11.09 0.73 -17.04
N LEU A 137 10.43 1.82 -16.67
CA LEU A 137 10.92 2.78 -15.70
C LEU A 137 9.97 2.86 -14.50
N ASP A 138 10.50 2.59 -13.32
CA ASP A 138 9.79 2.72 -12.05
C ASP A 138 10.75 3.23 -10.96
N PHE A 139 10.94 4.55 -10.89
CA PHE A 139 12.02 5.17 -10.13
C PHE A 139 11.94 4.90 -8.63
N SER A 140 10.80 5.17 -8.02
CA SER A 140 10.57 4.97 -6.58
C SER A 140 9.30 4.17 -6.27
N GLY A 141 8.81 3.35 -7.23
CA GLY A 141 7.82 2.32 -6.95
C GLY A 141 6.37 2.66 -7.31
N GLY A 142 6.13 3.43 -8.36
CA GLY A 142 4.77 3.63 -8.86
C GLY A 142 4.08 2.33 -9.24
N MET A 143 4.83 1.36 -9.79
CA MET A 143 4.34 0.01 -10.08
C MET A 143 4.63 -0.96 -8.93
N VAL A 144 5.90 -1.06 -8.53
CA VAL A 144 6.35 -2.04 -7.52
C VAL A 144 5.67 -1.85 -6.17
N VAL A 145 5.46 -0.60 -5.74
CA VAL A 145 4.87 -0.27 -4.43
C VAL A 145 3.38 0.06 -4.56
N HIS A 146 3.05 1.11 -5.33
CA HIS A 146 1.70 1.67 -5.33
C HIS A 146 0.70 0.84 -6.13
N LEU A 147 0.97 0.56 -7.40
CA LEU A 147 0.05 -0.22 -8.23
C LEU A 147 -0.16 -1.62 -7.66
N SER A 148 0.90 -2.29 -7.22
CA SER A 148 0.81 -3.64 -6.66
C SER A 148 -0.03 -3.68 -5.39
N ALA A 149 0.24 -2.79 -4.43
CA ALA A 149 -0.51 -2.70 -3.19
C ALA A 149 -1.96 -2.26 -3.42
N GLY A 150 -2.19 -1.26 -4.29
CA GLY A 150 -3.53 -0.77 -4.60
C GLY A 150 -4.43 -1.81 -5.24
N ILE A 151 -3.95 -2.53 -6.25
CA ILE A 151 -4.71 -3.65 -6.88
C ILE A 151 -4.95 -4.77 -5.86
N SER A 152 -3.95 -5.11 -5.06
CA SER A 152 -4.10 -6.15 -4.05
C SER A 152 -5.10 -5.76 -2.96
N SER A 153 -5.10 -4.51 -2.52
CA SER A 153 -6.05 -3.99 -1.53
C SER A 153 -7.51 -4.04 -2.06
N PHE A 154 -7.71 -3.76 -3.36
CA PHE A 154 -9.00 -3.93 -4.02
C PHE A 154 -9.49 -5.38 -3.99
N ILE A 155 -8.63 -6.34 -4.32
CA ILE A 155 -8.97 -7.77 -4.28
C ILE A 155 -9.31 -8.22 -2.85
N LEU A 156 -8.57 -7.73 -1.84
CA LEU A 156 -8.89 -7.98 -0.44
C LEU A 156 -10.26 -7.41 -0.06
N ALA A 157 -10.56 -6.17 -0.45
CA ALA A 157 -11.85 -5.53 -0.19
C ALA A 157 -13.02 -6.29 -0.81
N LEU A 158 -12.86 -6.79 -2.04
CA LEU A 158 -13.88 -7.61 -2.71
C LEU A 158 -14.14 -8.95 -1.99
N ILE A 159 -13.09 -9.61 -1.48
CA ILE A 159 -13.20 -10.95 -0.89
C ILE A 159 -13.67 -10.87 0.57
N LEU A 160 -13.16 -9.91 1.34
CA LEU A 160 -13.53 -9.73 2.75
C LEU A 160 -14.88 -9.03 2.92
N GLY A 161 -15.40 -8.39 1.88
CA GLY A 161 -16.72 -7.75 1.87
C GLY A 161 -16.75 -6.40 2.58
N LYS A 162 -17.96 -5.92 2.86
CA LYS A 162 -18.20 -4.60 3.47
C LYS A 162 -17.87 -4.59 4.97
N SER A 163 -17.49 -3.43 5.47
CA SER A 163 -17.37 -3.16 6.91
C SER A 163 -18.73 -3.22 7.58
N ASN A 164 -18.75 -3.80 8.75
CA ASN A 164 -19.96 -3.82 9.61
C ASN A 164 -20.04 -2.61 10.53
N THR A 165 -19.05 -1.69 10.46
CA THR A 165 -19.01 -0.50 11.31
C THR A 165 -19.67 0.68 10.63
N LYS A 166 -20.46 1.46 11.39
CA LYS A 166 -21.03 2.71 10.91
C LYS A 166 -19.92 3.72 10.65
N SER A 167 -20.05 4.51 9.60
CA SER A 167 -19.16 5.66 9.35
C SER A 167 -19.18 6.60 10.56
N SER A 168 -18.02 7.04 10.99
CA SER A 168 -17.86 8.06 12.04
C SER A 168 -17.22 9.33 11.45
N LYS A 169 -17.35 10.45 12.16
CA LYS A 169 -16.69 11.69 11.73
C LYS A 169 -15.17 11.50 11.74
N PRO A 170 -14.47 11.87 10.66
CA PRO A 170 -13.02 11.82 10.61
C PRO A 170 -12.36 12.62 11.74
N ARG A 171 -11.26 12.12 12.26
CA ARG A 171 -10.45 12.80 13.29
C ARG A 171 -9.34 13.60 12.61
N ASN A 172 -9.69 14.79 12.14
CA ASN A 172 -8.82 15.62 11.30
C ASN A 172 -7.42 15.87 11.87
N ALA A 173 -7.26 15.95 13.20
CA ALA A 173 -5.94 16.11 13.83
C ALA A 173 -5.01 14.94 13.54
N TRP A 174 -5.51 13.69 13.61
CA TRP A 174 -4.73 12.49 13.30
C TRP A 174 -4.44 12.36 11.80
N ILE A 175 -5.42 12.70 10.96
CA ILE A 175 -5.23 12.75 9.51
C ILE A 175 -4.13 13.75 9.16
N TYR A 176 -4.14 14.94 9.77
CA TYR A 176 -3.15 15.98 9.52
C TYR A 176 -1.74 15.57 10.00
N ILE A 177 -1.63 14.98 11.20
CA ILE A 177 -0.36 14.45 11.72
C ILE A 177 0.19 13.38 10.80
N GLY A 178 -0.67 12.44 10.36
CA GLY A 178 -0.33 11.41 9.39
C GLY A 178 0.22 12.01 8.10
N MET A 179 -0.45 13.04 7.56
CA MET A 179 -0.02 13.74 6.36
C MET A 179 1.35 14.40 6.50
N VAL A 180 1.63 15.04 7.64
CA VAL A 180 2.95 15.66 7.89
C VAL A 180 4.04 14.60 7.85
N PHE A 181 3.87 13.47 8.53
CA PHE A 181 4.86 12.40 8.56
C PHE A 181 5.01 11.71 7.19
N ILE A 182 3.91 11.48 6.49
CA ILE A 182 3.92 10.92 5.13
C ILE A 182 4.69 11.86 4.20
N THR A 183 4.41 13.14 4.21
CA THR A 183 5.07 14.13 3.35
C THR A 183 6.57 14.21 3.62
N LEU A 184 6.97 14.28 4.88
CA LEU A 184 8.39 14.34 5.27
C LEU A 184 9.16 13.11 4.79
N GLY A 185 8.62 11.92 5.02
CA GLY A 185 9.28 10.69 4.60
C GLY A 185 9.30 10.50 3.08
N TRP A 186 8.29 11.03 2.38
CA TRP A 186 8.22 10.89 0.93
C TRP A 186 9.30 11.65 0.17
N PHE A 187 9.80 12.72 0.72
CA PHE A 187 10.99 13.37 0.14
C PHE A 187 12.16 12.38 0.01
N MET A 188 12.40 11.57 1.01
CA MET A 188 13.45 10.55 0.97
C MET A 188 13.01 9.27 0.24
N PHE A 189 11.71 8.96 0.21
CA PHE A 189 11.17 7.90 -0.62
C PHE A 189 11.46 8.14 -2.11
N ASN A 190 11.32 9.39 -2.57
CA ASN A 190 11.61 9.78 -3.94
C ASN A 190 13.11 10.05 -4.19
N ALA A 191 13.81 10.74 -3.29
CA ALA A 191 15.20 11.12 -3.51
C ALA A 191 16.21 10.03 -3.12
N GLY A 192 15.84 9.16 -2.18
CA GLY A 192 16.71 8.11 -1.66
C GLY A 192 17.28 7.14 -2.71
N PRO A 193 16.54 6.73 -3.77
CA PRO A 193 17.07 5.88 -4.83
C PRO A 193 18.33 6.42 -5.55
N VAL A 194 18.58 7.74 -5.51
CA VAL A 194 19.83 8.34 -6.00
C VAL A 194 21.05 7.86 -5.19
N GLY A 195 20.86 7.52 -3.92
CA GLY A 195 21.91 6.99 -3.04
C GLY A 195 22.75 8.04 -2.32
N GLU A 196 22.80 9.28 -2.79
CA GLU A 196 23.63 10.35 -2.26
C GLU A 196 22.97 11.74 -2.35
N LEU A 197 23.47 12.68 -1.57
CA LEU A 197 23.07 14.08 -1.64
C LEU A 197 23.87 14.80 -2.72
N ASN A 198 23.23 15.03 -3.86
CA ASN A 198 23.82 15.73 -5.00
C ASN A 198 22.76 16.60 -5.72
N GLY A 199 23.11 17.17 -6.89
CA GLY A 199 22.17 17.98 -7.68
C GLY A 199 20.94 17.23 -8.16
N GLU A 200 21.06 15.94 -8.45
CA GLU A 200 19.95 15.09 -8.87
C GLU A 200 18.96 14.86 -7.73
N SER A 201 19.43 14.45 -6.56
CA SER A 201 18.57 14.25 -5.39
C SER A 201 17.91 15.56 -4.96
N ALA A 202 18.63 16.70 -5.01
CA ALA A 202 18.05 18.02 -4.72
C ALA A 202 16.93 18.39 -5.70
N LEU A 203 17.11 18.10 -7.01
CA LEU A 203 16.08 18.33 -8.02
C LEU A 203 14.86 17.42 -7.82
N ILE A 204 15.06 16.18 -7.39
CA ILE A 204 13.97 15.26 -7.07
C ILE A 204 13.17 15.74 -5.84
N LEU A 205 13.83 16.27 -4.81
CA LEU A 205 13.15 16.91 -3.67
C LEU A 205 12.24 18.06 -4.14
N LEU A 206 12.74 18.94 -5.03
CA LEU A 206 11.95 20.01 -5.62
C LEU A 206 10.77 19.47 -6.44
N LYS A 207 10.99 18.46 -7.28
CA LYS A 207 9.92 17.82 -8.07
C LYS A 207 8.87 17.16 -7.18
N SER A 208 9.26 16.58 -6.05
CA SER A 208 8.32 16.00 -5.07
C SER A 208 7.45 17.08 -4.42
N LEU A 209 8.03 18.23 -4.09
CA LEU A 209 7.25 19.38 -3.59
C LEU A 209 6.24 19.86 -4.64
N LEU A 210 6.65 19.97 -5.90
CA LEU A 210 5.76 20.35 -7.00
C LEU A 210 4.67 19.30 -7.27
N ALA A 211 4.97 18.02 -7.06
CA ALA A 211 3.99 16.94 -7.13
C ALA A 211 2.91 17.06 -6.05
N ILE A 212 3.29 17.41 -4.82
CA ILE A 212 2.32 17.71 -3.74
C ILE A 212 1.37 18.82 -4.16
N ILE A 213 1.91 19.91 -4.69
CA ILE A 213 1.11 21.09 -5.11
C ILE A 213 0.20 20.73 -6.29
N ALA A 214 0.75 20.11 -7.33
CA ALA A 214 -0.01 19.75 -8.53
C ALA A 214 -1.13 18.73 -8.22
N GLY A 215 -0.84 17.71 -7.40
CA GLY A 215 -1.82 16.72 -6.97
C GLY A 215 -2.91 17.32 -6.08
N GLY A 216 -2.52 18.13 -5.09
CA GLY A 216 -3.46 18.82 -4.22
C GLY A 216 -4.42 19.72 -5.00
N ILE A 217 -3.91 20.51 -5.93
CA ILE A 217 -4.73 21.40 -6.78
C ILE A 217 -5.65 20.57 -7.69
N SER A 218 -5.11 19.60 -8.42
CA SER A 218 -5.87 18.85 -9.43
C SER A 218 -6.97 17.98 -8.84
N TRP A 219 -6.68 17.29 -7.73
CA TRP A 219 -7.65 16.47 -7.00
C TRP A 219 -8.76 17.31 -6.39
N THR A 220 -8.41 18.43 -5.76
CA THR A 220 -9.37 19.39 -5.19
C THR A 220 -10.21 20.04 -6.30
N LEU A 221 -9.63 20.35 -7.45
CA LEU A 221 -10.37 20.83 -8.62
C LEU A 221 -11.38 19.78 -9.11
N GLY A 222 -11.00 18.51 -9.19
CA GLY A 222 -11.90 17.41 -9.52
C GLY A 222 -13.09 17.33 -8.55
N ASN A 223 -12.82 17.43 -7.25
CA ASN A 223 -13.87 17.47 -6.23
C ASN A 223 -14.79 18.70 -6.39
N TYR A 224 -14.20 19.88 -6.56
CA TYR A 224 -14.98 21.12 -6.71
C TYR A 224 -15.89 21.12 -7.94
N ILE A 225 -15.48 20.48 -9.03
CA ILE A 225 -16.31 20.32 -10.24
C ILE A 225 -17.59 19.54 -9.92
N LEU A 226 -17.49 18.46 -9.11
CA LEU A 226 -18.61 17.59 -8.82
C LEU A 226 -19.44 18.05 -7.60
N GLU A 227 -18.80 18.43 -6.51
CA GLU A 227 -19.43 18.62 -5.19
C GLU A 227 -19.60 20.12 -4.83
N LYS A 228 -18.90 21.04 -5.53
CA LYS A 228 -18.89 22.50 -5.26
C LYS A 228 -18.42 22.88 -3.85
N ASP A 229 -17.64 22.00 -3.21
CA ASP A 229 -17.11 22.18 -1.87
C ASP A 229 -15.62 21.83 -1.82
N ILE A 230 -14.90 22.34 -0.83
CA ILE A 230 -13.49 22.02 -0.55
C ILE A 230 -13.39 21.49 0.87
N GLN A 231 -13.24 20.18 1.00
CA GLN A 231 -13.10 19.51 2.29
C GLN A 231 -11.60 19.27 2.61
N THR A 232 -11.28 19.26 3.89
CA THR A 232 -9.88 19.12 4.35
C THR A 232 -9.26 17.78 3.93
N ASP A 233 -9.99 16.69 4.06
CA ASP A 233 -9.56 15.35 3.68
C ASP A 233 -9.33 15.24 2.16
N ILE A 234 -10.16 15.88 1.34
CA ILE A 234 -9.99 15.94 -0.11
C ILE A 234 -8.67 16.65 -0.48
N LEU A 235 -8.37 17.78 0.14
CA LEU A 235 -7.11 18.49 -0.10
C LEU A 235 -5.91 17.62 0.29
N LEU A 236 -5.95 16.99 1.46
CA LEU A 236 -4.88 16.14 1.96
C LEU A 236 -4.69 14.87 1.11
N ASN A 237 -5.77 14.22 0.69
CA ASN A 237 -5.71 13.07 -0.22
C ASN A 237 -5.11 13.45 -1.57
N GLY A 238 -5.43 14.63 -2.10
CA GLY A 238 -4.82 15.14 -3.33
C GLY A 238 -3.31 15.31 -3.23
N MET A 239 -2.78 15.75 -2.10
CA MET A 239 -1.34 15.83 -1.84
C MET A 239 -0.68 14.45 -1.89
N ILE A 240 -1.30 13.41 -1.28
CA ILE A 240 -0.80 12.03 -1.33
C ILE A 240 -0.84 11.51 -2.76
N VAL A 241 -1.96 11.65 -3.47
CA VAL A 241 -2.10 11.16 -4.85
C VAL A 241 -1.07 11.83 -5.78
N GLY A 242 -0.76 13.11 -5.55
CA GLY A 242 0.31 13.80 -6.26
C GLY A 242 1.67 13.12 -6.07
N LEU A 243 1.98 12.74 -4.85
CA LEU A 243 3.21 12.01 -4.53
C LEU A 243 3.21 10.61 -5.16
N VAL A 244 2.10 9.86 -5.04
CA VAL A 244 1.94 8.53 -5.67
C VAL A 244 2.16 8.59 -7.18
N THR A 245 1.49 9.51 -7.87
CA THR A 245 1.58 9.63 -9.34
C THR A 245 2.97 10.06 -9.82
N SER A 246 3.78 10.67 -8.96
CA SER A 246 5.14 11.09 -9.30
C SER A 246 6.17 9.95 -9.26
N THR A 247 5.93 8.90 -8.46
CA THR A 247 6.95 7.90 -8.09
C THR A 247 7.55 7.13 -9.25
N SER A 248 6.79 6.81 -10.31
CA SER A 248 7.34 6.13 -11.48
C SER A 248 8.33 6.97 -12.26
N SER A 249 8.12 8.31 -12.31
CA SER A 249 8.75 9.19 -13.30
C SER A 249 9.68 10.26 -12.72
N VAL A 250 9.62 10.53 -11.41
CA VAL A 250 10.24 11.70 -10.77
C VAL A 250 11.75 11.82 -11.04
N GLY A 251 12.47 10.72 -11.15
CA GLY A 251 13.91 10.69 -11.48
C GLY A 251 14.21 10.87 -12.97
N TYR A 252 13.26 10.62 -13.85
CA TYR A 252 13.51 10.52 -15.29
C TYR A 252 13.05 11.74 -16.11
N VAL A 253 12.02 12.45 -15.65
CA VAL A 253 11.41 13.57 -16.37
C VAL A 253 11.87 14.93 -15.82
N ASN A 254 11.74 15.99 -16.61
CA ASN A 254 12.06 17.33 -16.14
C ASN A 254 10.94 17.91 -15.24
N THR A 255 11.19 19.09 -14.64
CA THR A 255 10.30 19.74 -13.69
C THR A 255 8.91 20.08 -14.27
N PHE A 256 8.85 20.53 -15.54
CA PHE A 256 7.59 20.82 -16.20
C PHE A 256 6.78 19.54 -16.50
N GLN A 257 7.46 18.51 -16.97
CA GLN A 257 6.84 17.23 -17.30
C GLN A 257 6.25 16.55 -16.06
N ILE A 258 6.94 16.59 -14.90
CA ILE A 258 6.39 16.01 -13.67
C ILE A 258 5.12 16.71 -13.21
N ILE A 259 5.05 18.04 -13.33
CA ILE A 259 3.83 18.79 -13.01
C ILE A 259 2.66 18.34 -13.89
N LEU A 260 2.89 18.19 -15.20
CA LEU A 260 1.83 17.73 -16.13
C LEU A 260 1.38 16.30 -15.82
N ILE A 261 2.33 15.36 -15.64
CA ILE A 261 2.01 13.98 -15.31
C ILE A 261 1.14 13.94 -14.04
N VAL A 262 1.62 14.58 -12.98
CA VAL A 262 0.95 14.56 -11.68
C VAL A 262 -0.42 15.22 -11.74
N PHE A 263 -0.51 16.38 -12.39
CA PHE A 263 -1.79 17.11 -12.49
C PHE A 263 -2.85 16.25 -13.19
N PHE A 264 -2.56 15.73 -14.37
CA PHE A 264 -3.55 14.95 -15.12
C PHE A 264 -3.80 13.57 -14.50
N ALA A 265 -2.75 12.86 -14.04
CA ALA A 265 -2.93 11.58 -13.39
C ALA A 265 -3.79 11.69 -12.11
N SER A 266 -3.53 12.68 -11.25
CA SER A 266 -4.33 12.91 -10.04
C SER A 266 -5.77 13.32 -10.37
N PHE A 267 -5.95 14.20 -11.37
CA PHE A 267 -7.26 14.65 -11.83
C PHE A 267 -8.13 13.46 -12.29
N PHE A 268 -7.61 12.64 -13.20
CA PHE A 268 -8.35 11.49 -13.71
C PHE A 268 -8.57 10.41 -12.64
N THR A 269 -7.60 10.19 -11.75
CA THR A 269 -7.75 9.26 -10.61
C THR A 269 -8.95 9.64 -9.75
N TYR A 270 -9.19 10.93 -9.49
CA TYR A 270 -10.35 11.39 -8.75
C TYR A 270 -11.69 10.96 -9.40
N PHE A 271 -11.84 11.19 -10.69
CA PHE A 271 -13.08 10.83 -11.42
C PHE A 271 -13.27 9.31 -11.53
N ILE A 272 -12.18 8.57 -11.72
CA ILE A 272 -12.22 7.10 -11.74
C ILE A 272 -12.67 6.59 -10.37
N MET A 273 -12.11 7.09 -9.28
CA MET A 273 -12.50 6.75 -7.91
C MET A 273 -14.00 6.97 -7.69
N LYS A 274 -14.51 8.17 -7.99
CA LYS A 274 -15.95 8.48 -7.85
C LYS A 274 -16.83 7.56 -8.70
N SER A 275 -16.40 7.22 -9.91
CA SER A 275 -17.14 6.33 -10.81
C SER A 275 -17.18 4.89 -10.29
N ILE A 276 -16.07 4.39 -9.76
CA ILE A 276 -15.97 3.05 -9.22
C ILE A 276 -16.77 2.93 -7.92
N ASN A 277 -16.63 3.87 -7.00
CA ASN A 277 -17.38 3.87 -5.74
C ASN A 277 -18.91 3.91 -5.99
N LYS A 278 -19.34 4.55 -7.08
CA LYS A 278 -20.76 4.56 -7.49
C LYS A 278 -21.22 3.25 -8.12
N LYS A 279 -20.36 2.58 -8.89
CA LYS A 279 -20.72 1.40 -9.70
C LYS A 279 -20.56 0.08 -8.96
N PHE A 280 -19.53 -0.03 -8.14
CA PHE A 280 -19.20 -1.25 -7.41
C PHE A 280 -19.51 -1.06 -5.93
N GLU A 281 -20.28 -1.98 -5.39
CA GLU A 281 -20.57 -2.02 -3.95
C GLU A 281 -19.40 -2.61 -3.15
N PHE A 282 -18.18 -2.14 -3.36
CA PHE A 282 -17.06 -2.53 -2.50
C PHE A 282 -16.72 -1.42 -1.51
N ASP A 283 -16.15 -1.80 -0.40
CA ASP A 283 -15.84 -0.90 0.69
C ASP A 283 -14.32 -0.77 0.86
N ASP A 284 -13.78 0.33 0.36
CA ASP A 284 -12.38 0.75 0.54
C ASP A 284 -12.32 1.84 1.61
N VAL A 285 -12.04 1.44 2.84
CA VAL A 285 -12.20 2.30 4.02
C VAL A 285 -11.33 3.56 3.99
N VAL A 286 -10.21 3.52 3.26
CA VAL A 286 -9.21 4.60 3.22
C VAL A 286 -8.84 5.02 1.79
N ASP A 287 -9.65 4.67 0.80
CA ASP A 287 -9.41 4.93 -0.63
C ASP A 287 -8.05 4.40 -1.13
N SER A 288 -7.53 3.34 -0.50
CA SER A 288 -6.20 2.79 -0.81
C SER A 288 -6.09 2.33 -2.26
N PHE A 289 -7.12 1.63 -2.76
CA PHE A 289 -7.15 1.19 -4.16
C PHE A 289 -7.12 2.36 -5.13
N ALA A 290 -7.98 3.35 -4.94
CA ALA A 290 -8.07 4.47 -5.87
C ALA A 290 -6.76 5.26 -5.89
N MET A 291 -6.26 5.64 -4.71
CA MET A 291 -5.08 6.49 -4.59
C MET A 291 -3.80 5.79 -5.06
N ASN A 292 -3.60 4.54 -4.67
CA ASN A 292 -2.39 3.78 -5.01
C ASN A 292 -2.53 3.01 -6.33
N GLY A 293 -3.64 2.30 -6.55
CA GLY A 293 -3.85 1.50 -7.76
C GLY A 293 -3.94 2.37 -9.02
N PHE A 294 -4.89 3.29 -9.07
CA PHE A 294 -5.02 4.19 -10.23
C PHE A 294 -3.97 5.30 -10.23
N GLY A 295 -3.59 5.83 -9.08
CA GLY A 295 -2.49 6.81 -9.00
C GLY A 295 -1.19 6.23 -9.55
N GLY A 296 -0.80 5.02 -9.12
CA GLY A 296 0.38 4.32 -9.62
C GLY A 296 0.27 3.98 -11.12
N LEU A 297 -0.90 3.49 -11.56
CA LEU A 297 -1.17 3.19 -12.97
C LEU A 297 -1.03 4.43 -13.86
N LEU A 298 -1.75 5.50 -13.55
CA LEU A 298 -1.76 6.70 -14.40
C LEU A 298 -0.44 7.46 -14.33
N GLY A 299 0.24 7.46 -13.18
CA GLY A 299 1.61 7.97 -13.07
C GLY A 299 2.58 7.21 -13.96
N SER A 300 2.50 5.88 -13.97
CA SER A 300 3.34 5.01 -14.82
C SER A 300 3.03 5.18 -16.30
N LEU A 301 1.76 5.30 -16.69
CA LEU A 301 1.35 5.61 -18.07
C LEU A 301 1.81 7.01 -18.49
N GLY A 302 1.76 8.00 -17.58
CA GLY A 302 2.24 9.35 -17.83
C GLY A 302 3.72 9.41 -18.18
N THR A 303 4.54 8.48 -17.67
CA THR A 303 5.96 8.38 -18.01
C THR A 303 6.20 8.12 -19.51
N ILE A 304 5.32 7.31 -20.13
CA ILE A 304 5.39 6.98 -21.57
C ILE A 304 5.28 8.22 -22.47
N LEU A 305 4.54 9.24 -22.03
CA LEU A 305 4.29 10.44 -22.83
C LEU A 305 5.55 11.27 -23.07
N PHE A 306 6.55 11.16 -22.19
CA PHE A 306 7.73 12.03 -22.23
C PHE A 306 9.04 11.28 -22.48
N ILE A 307 9.06 9.96 -22.33
CA ILE A 307 10.27 9.15 -22.50
C ILE A 307 10.08 8.18 -23.66
N LYS A 308 11.00 8.28 -24.62
CA LYS A 308 10.98 7.44 -25.83
C LYS A 308 11.45 6.01 -25.51
N ASN A 309 10.98 5.05 -26.32
CA ASN A 309 11.43 3.65 -26.33
C ASN A 309 11.10 2.82 -25.06
N ILE A 310 10.28 3.34 -24.15
CA ILE A 310 9.86 2.59 -22.94
C ILE A 310 8.47 1.95 -23.09
N PHE A 311 7.74 2.25 -24.16
CA PHE A 311 6.32 1.91 -24.32
C PHE A 311 6.01 0.43 -24.03
N ILE A 312 6.74 -0.49 -24.69
CA ILE A 312 6.49 -1.94 -24.51
C ILE A 312 6.88 -2.36 -23.10
N GLY A 313 8.06 -1.99 -22.62
CA GLY A 313 8.53 -2.32 -21.28
C GLY A 313 7.55 -1.84 -20.20
N GLN A 314 7.07 -0.60 -20.33
CA GLN A 314 6.15 0.00 -19.37
C GLN A 314 4.79 -0.73 -19.35
N LEU A 315 4.21 -1.05 -20.52
CA LEU A 315 2.95 -1.79 -20.58
C LEU A 315 3.09 -3.22 -20.07
N VAL A 316 4.18 -3.92 -20.41
CA VAL A 316 4.49 -5.25 -19.87
C VAL A 316 4.65 -5.17 -18.35
N GLY A 317 5.37 -4.17 -17.85
CA GLY A 317 5.55 -3.95 -16.42
C GLY A 317 4.22 -3.73 -15.69
N ILE A 318 3.36 -2.86 -16.21
CA ILE A 318 2.01 -2.64 -15.66
C ILE A 318 1.22 -3.95 -15.67
N PHE A 319 1.19 -4.68 -16.78
CA PHE A 319 0.46 -5.93 -16.92
C PHE A 319 0.93 -7.00 -15.91
N ILE A 320 2.23 -7.21 -15.79
CA ILE A 320 2.80 -8.19 -14.84
C ILE A 320 2.50 -7.77 -13.39
N THR A 321 2.62 -6.49 -13.07
CA THR A 321 2.28 -5.98 -11.73
C THR A 321 0.82 -6.27 -11.39
N VAL A 322 -0.10 -5.95 -12.28
CA VAL A 322 -1.54 -6.23 -12.10
C VAL A 322 -1.80 -7.73 -12.00
N LEU A 323 -1.21 -8.53 -12.89
CA LEU A 323 -1.41 -9.99 -12.93
C LEU A 323 -0.97 -10.66 -11.60
N LEU A 324 0.24 -10.38 -11.14
CA LEU A 324 0.76 -10.94 -9.88
C LEU A 324 -0.09 -10.48 -8.69
N SER A 325 -0.44 -9.20 -8.64
CA SER A 325 -1.25 -8.63 -7.56
C SER A 325 -2.63 -9.27 -7.49
N VAL A 326 -3.31 -9.43 -8.64
CA VAL A 326 -4.64 -10.07 -8.70
C VAL A 326 -4.56 -11.54 -8.35
N VAL A 327 -3.71 -12.30 -9.04
CA VAL A 327 -3.70 -13.78 -8.93
C VAL A 327 -3.29 -14.21 -7.53
N VAL A 328 -2.17 -13.72 -7.03
CA VAL A 328 -1.65 -14.15 -5.72
C VAL A 328 -2.59 -13.70 -4.60
N THR A 329 -3.03 -12.43 -4.62
CA THR A 329 -3.93 -11.91 -3.57
C THR A 329 -5.28 -12.61 -3.59
N PHE A 330 -5.84 -12.89 -4.78
CA PHE A 330 -7.10 -13.63 -4.90
C PHE A 330 -6.99 -15.03 -4.30
N ILE A 331 -5.95 -15.78 -4.64
CA ILE A 331 -5.76 -17.15 -4.16
C ILE A 331 -5.61 -17.15 -2.63
N VAL A 332 -4.68 -16.36 -2.07
CA VAL A 332 -4.42 -16.36 -0.64
C VAL A 332 -5.61 -15.86 0.16
N ALA A 333 -6.27 -14.79 -0.30
CA ALA A 333 -7.44 -14.24 0.38
C ALA A 333 -8.64 -15.21 0.37
N LYS A 334 -8.87 -15.93 -0.74
CA LYS A 334 -9.91 -16.98 -0.81
C LYS A 334 -9.65 -18.12 0.15
N ILE A 335 -8.42 -18.63 0.22
CA ILE A 335 -8.04 -19.70 1.15
C ILE A 335 -8.28 -19.27 2.59
N VAL A 336 -7.80 -18.09 2.96
CA VAL A 336 -7.88 -17.60 4.33
C VAL A 336 -9.32 -17.24 4.73
N ASN A 337 -10.11 -16.68 3.81
CA ASN A 337 -11.49 -16.34 4.06
C ASN A 337 -12.39 -17.60 4.19
N ARG A 338 -12.11 -18.66 3.43
CA ARG A 338 -12.79 -19.94 3.58
C ARG A 338 -12.54 -20.55 4.96
N ASN A 339 -11.29 -20.62 5.38
CA ASN A 339 -10.91 -21.13 6.69
C ASN A 339 -11.59 -20.35 7.84
N ALA A 340 -11.70 -19.02 7.71
CA ALA A 340 -12.40 -18.20 8.69
C ALA A 340 -13.90 -18.53 8.76
N ARG A 341 -14.57 -18.72 7.62
CA ARG A 341 -15.97 -19.14 7.56
C ARG A 341 -16.20 -20.52 8.17
N ASP A 342 -15.34 -21.49 7.86
CA ASP A 342 -15.48 -22.85 8.39
C ASP A 342 -15.32 -22.88 9.92
N ILE A 343 -14.44 -22.05 10.49
CA ILE A 343 -14.29 -21.89 11.94
C ILE A 343 -15.53 -21.25 12.57
N ILE A 344 -16.11 -20.23 11.95
CA ILE A 344 -17.33 -19.58 12.44
C ILE A 344 -18.49 -20.58 12.46
N LEU A 345 -18.69 -21.32 11.36
CA LEU A 345 -19.73 -22.34 11.25
C LEU A 345 -19.54 -23.48 12.26
N ALA A 346 -18.30 -23.88 12.53
CA ALA A 346 -17.99 -24.88 13.55
C ALA A 346 -18.34 -24.37 14.95
N ASN A 347 -17.99 -23.12 15.27
CA ASN A 347 -18.32 -22.52 16.57
C ASN A 347 -19.83 -22.31 16.76
N GLU A 348 -20.57 -21.93 15.71
CA GLU A 348 -22.02 -21.82 15.75
C GLU A 348 -22.70 -23.19 16.02
N ARG A 349 -22.18 -24.26 15.39
CA ARG A 349 -22.66 -25.64 15.62
C ARG A 349 -22.39 -26.10 17.06
N ILE A 350 -21.21 -25.79 17.62
CA ILE A 350 -20.86 -26.12 19.00
C ILE A 350 -21.81 -25.34 19.96
N SER A 351 -22.01 -24.05 19.74
CA SER A 351 -22.89 -23.22 20.54
C SER A 351 -24.35 -23.66 20.48
N SER A 352 -24.84 -24.13 19.33
CA SER A 352 -26.20 -24.67 19.21
C SER A 352 -26.34 -26.01 19.92
N TYR A 353 -25.31 -26.89 19.84
CA TYR A 353 -25.28 -28.17 20.53
C TYR A 353 -25.27 -28.00 22.07
N ASP A 354 -24.49 -27.02 22.57
CA ASP A 354 -24.44 -26.71 24.00
C ASP A 354 -25.78 -26.14 24.50
N LYS A 355 -26.47 -25.33 23.71
CA LYS A 355 -27.81 -24.82 24.02
C LYS A 355 -28.85 -25.93 24.05
N GLU A 356 -28.86 -26.86 23.09
CA GLU A 356 -29.74 -28.01 23.10
C GLU A 356 -29.52 -28.90 24.34
N LYS A 357 -28.27 -29.08 24.74
CA LYS A 357 -27.93 -29.88 25.92
C LYS A 357 -28.35 -29.21 27.21
N ILE A 358 -28.32 -27.88 27.31
CA ILE A 358 -28.84 -27.12 28.48
C ILE A 358 -30.35 -27.24 28.52
N VAL A 359 -31.07 -27.09 27.41
CA VAL A 359 -32.52 -27.22 27.35
C VAL A 359 -32.97 -28.62 27.75
N THR A 360 -32.29 -29.68 27.32
CA THR A 360 -32.60 -31.06 27.70
C THR A 360 -32.31 -31.34 29.17
N LEU A 361 -31.33 -30.71 29.79
CA LEU A 361 -31.09 -30.79 31.25
C LEU A 361 -32.17 -30.07 32.07
N GLU A 362 -32.59 -28.88 31.65
CA GLU A 362 -33.70 -28.13 32.28
C GLU A 362 -35.03 -28.85 32.16
N GLU A 363 -35.33 -29.52 31.04
CA GLU A 363 -36.51 -30.36 30.87
C GLU A 363 -36.43 -31.62 31.73
N PHE A 364 -35.24 -32.21 31.89
CA PHE A 364 -35.04 -33.36 32.77
C PHE A 364 -35.22 -33.01 34.25
N GLU A 365 -34.69 -31.85 34.68
CA GLU A 365 -34.89 -31.34 36.05
C GLU A 365 -36.38 -31.01 36.35
N LYS A 366 -37.12 -30.46 35.40
CA LYS A 366 -38.54 -30.17 35.50
C LYS A 366 -39.40 -31.43 35.64
N ASN A 367 -38.99 -32.55 35.12
CA ASN A 367 -39.69 -33.82 35.21
C ASN A 367 -39.36 -34.61 36.49
N LEU A 368 -38.41 -34.13 37.30
CA LEU A 368 -38.01 -34.72 38.59
C LEU A 368 -38.62 -34.00 39.79
N THR A 369 -39.30 -32.85 39.57
CA THR A 369 -40.08 -32.10 40.58
C THR A 369 -41.57 -32.25 40.35
#